data_bc90d278311fdde05da47b7136715bd2
#
_entry.id   bc90d278311fdde05da47b7136715bd2
#
_cell.length_a   1.000
_cell.length_b   1.000
_cell.length_c   1.000
_cell.angle_alpha   90.00
_cell.angle_beta   90.00
_cell.angle_gamma   90.00
#
_symmetry.space_group_name_H-M   'P 1'
#
loop_
_entity.id
_entity.type
_entity.pdbx_description
1 polymer ?
#
loop_
_entity_poly.entity_id
_entity_poly.type
_entity_poly.pdbx_seq_one_letter_code
_entity_poly.pdbx_strand_id
1 'polypeptide(L)'
;RASINSKTVTPQLRKAIDEVIAALDAGVIRVAEKKDGDWVTNQWIKKAVLLSFRIEDNFLTEVPGGAFYDKVHLKFEGYTAERFAKEGIRAVPGCVVRRGAYLEPNTILLPSFVNIGAHVGSGTMVDTWATVGSCAQVGKNVHIAGGAGIGGVLEPVQAGPTIIEDNCFIGARSEVVEGVIVGEGSVISMGVFLGKSTRIYDRTTGEISYGRIPPHSVVVAGNLPSKDGKYSLYAAIIVKRVDERTLSKVGLNELLRQAQEEVHG
;
A
#
# COMPACT_ATOMS: atom_id res chain seq x y z
N ARG A 1 -20.26 20.83 20.00
CA ARG A 1 -20.71 20.25 18.73
C ARG A 1 -21.12 18.81 19.01
N ALA A 2 -22.41 18.47 18.74
CA ALA A 2 -22.87 17.09 18.87
C ALA A 2 -21.97 16.18 17.99
N SER A 3 -21.50 15.06 18.54
CA SER A 3 -20.71 14.11 17.77
C SER A 3 -21.59 13.44 16.71
N ILE A 4 -21.18 13.47 15.45
CA ILE A 4 -21.85 12.77 14.36
C ILE A 4 -21.70 11.26 14.60
N ASN A 5 -22.83 10.53 14.59
CA ASN A 5 -22.90 9.07 14.72
C ASN A 5 -24.11 8.53 13.96
N SER A 6 -24.37 7.22 14.02
CA SER A 6 -25.45 6.54 13.31
C SER A 6 -26.85 7.12 13.61
N LYS A 7 -27.07 7.67 14.82
CA LYS A 7 -28.35 8.23 15.26
C LYS A 7 -28.50 9.72 14.95
N THR A 8 -27.41 10.46 14.76
CA THR A 8 -27.43 11.92 14.61
C THR A 8 -27.07 12.39 13.21
N VAL A 9 -26.65 11.49 12.31
CA VAL A 9 -26.34 11.81 10.92
C VAL A 9 -27.61 12.20 10.16
N THR A 10 -27.55 13.31 9.40
CA THR A 10 -28.67 13.71 8.54
C THR A 10 -28.70 12.84 7.27
N PRO A 11 -29.89 12.62 6.65
CA PRO A 11 -30.00 11.85 5.42
C PRO A 11 -29.13 12.40 4.29
N GLN A 12 -29.00 13.72 4.17
CA GLN A 12 -28.16 14.36 3.17
C GLN A 12 -26.66 14.05 3.40
N LEU A 13 -26.19 14.13 4.65
CA LEU A 13 -24.80 13.85 4.97
C LEU A 13 -24.47 12.36 4.77
N ARG A 14 -25.38 11.46 5.17
CA ARG A 14 -25.23 10.02 4.91
C ARG A 14 -25.10 9.75 3.40
N LYS A 15 -26.03 10.29 2.61
CA LYS A 15 -25.97 10.14 1.16
C LYS A 15 -24.66 10.64 0.55
N ALA A 16 -24.18 11.81 0.98
CA ALA A 16 -22.91 12.36 0.48
C ALA A 16 -21.70 11.47 0.84
N ILE A 17 -21.67 10.89 2.06
CA ILE A 17 -20.63 9.96 2.46
C ILE A 17 -20.69 8.67 1.62
N ASP A 18 -21.88 8.11 1.44
CA ASP A 18 -22.09 6.89 0.66
C ASP A 18 -21.68 7.07 -0.82
N GLU A 19 -21.97 8.23 -1.41
CA GLU A 19 -21.52 8.60 -2.76
C GLU A 19 -19.99 8.64 -2.87
N VAL A 20 -19.31 9.19 -1.88
CA VAL A 20 -17.83 9.21 -1.84
C VAL A 20 -17.28 7.81 -1.73
N ILE A 21 -17.81 6.97 -0.83
CA ILE A 21 -17.35 5.58 -0.69
C ILE A 21 -17.63 4.77 -1.97
N ALA A 22 -18.77 4.97 -2.60
CA ALA A 22 -19.10 4.34 -3.88
C ALA A 22 -18.16 4.80 -5.01
N ALA A 23 -17.84 6.08 -5.08
CA ALA A 23 -16.91 6.63 -6.07
C ALA A 23 -15.47 6.12 -5.86
N LEU A 24 -15.03 5.95 -4.61
CA LEU A 24 -13.77 5.29 -4.26
C LEU A 24 -13.77 3.83 -4.71
N ASP A 25 -14.83 3.09 -4.38
CA ASP A 25 -14.98 1.68 -4.72
C ASP A 25 -14.97 1.43 -6.23
N ALA A 26 -15.50 2.38 -7.00
CA ALA A 26 -15.53 2.36 -8.45
C ALA A 26 -14.28 2.94 -9.13
N GLY A 27 -13.32 3.47 -8.37
CA GLY A 27 -12.10 4.09 -8.90
C GLY A 27 -12.31 5.43 -9.60
N VAL A 28 -13.48 6.06 -9.43
CA VAL A 28 -13.80 7.37 -10.00
C VAL A 28 -13.02 8.50 -9.32
N ILE A 29 -12.75 8.32 -8.05
CA ILE A 29 -11.92 9.22 -7.25
C ILE A 29 -10.82 8.45 -6.55
N ARG A 30 -9.75 9.13 -6.17
CA ARG A 30 -8.56 8.53 -5.56
C ARG A 30 -8.08 9.36 -4.37
N VAL A 31 -7.61 8.71 -3.29
CA VAL A 31 -7.13 9.40 -2.08
C VAL A 31 -5.90 10.25 -2.36
N ALA A 32 -5.00 9.82 -3.23
CA ALA A 32 -3.91 10.66 -3.70
C ALA A 32 -3.68 10.46 -5.19
N GLU A 33 -3.30 11.54 -5.85
CA GLU A 33 -3.06 11.60 -7.29
C GLU A 33 -1.74 12.29 -7.56
N LYS A 34 -1.04 11.91 -8.62
CA LYS A 34 0.18 12.56 -9.05
C LYS A 34 -0.18 13.77 -9.91
N LYS A 35 0.23 14.99 -9.48
CA LYS A 35 0.03 16.27 -10.20
C LYS A 35 1.37 16.95 -10.34
N ASP A 36 1.75 17.31 -11.53
CA ASP A 36 3.02 17.96 -11.84
C ASP A 36 4.26 17.28 -11.25
N GLY A 37 4.21 15.93 -11.19
CA GLY A 37 5.27 15.09 -10.65
C GLY A 37 5.17 14.78 -9.15
N ASP A 38 4.36 15.50 -8.40
CA ASP A 38 4.19 15.33 -6.96
C ASP A 38 2.86 14.66 -6.59
N TRP A 39 2.87 13.91 -5.48
CA TRP A 39 1.68 13.29 -4.93
C TRP A 39 0.87 14.27 -4.09
N VAL A 40 -0.37 14.52 -4.51
CA VAL A 40 -1.33 15.39 -3.82
C VAL A 40 -2.40 14.56 -3.15
N THR A 41 -2.59 14.78 -1.84
CA THR A 41 -3.58 14.04 -1.04
C THR A 41 -4.92 14.78 -1.01
N ASN A 42 -5.98 14.10 -1.41
CA ASN A 42 -7.36 14.56 -1.33
C ASN A 42 -7.91 14.35 0.10
N GLN A 43 -7.57 15.26 1.02
CA GLN A 43 -7.91 15.14 2.44
C GLN A 43 -9.42 15.00 2.71
N TRP A 44 -10.26 15.59 1.86
CA TRP A 44 -11.72 15.52 1.99
C TRP A 44 -12.22 14.08 1.83
N ILE A 45 -11.56 13.24 1.01
CA ILE A 45 -11.89 11.82 0.86
C ILE A 45 -11.57 11.08 2.15
N LYS A 46 -10.40 11.30 2.74
CA LYS A 46 -10.05 10.71 4.05
C LYS A 46 -11.05 11.10 5.14
N LYS A 47 -11.53 12.35 5.13
CA LYS A 47 -12.59 12.80 6.05
C LYS A 47 -13.89 12.02 5.83
N ALA A 48 -14.29 11.76 4.59
CA ALA A 48 -15.48 10.97 4.29
C ALA A 48 -15.33 9.53 4.78
N VAL A 49 -14.17 8.90 4.57
CA VAL A 49 -13.86 7.56 5.11
C VAL A 49 -13.94 7.54 6.63
N LEU A 50 -13.37 8.52 7.33
CA LEU A 50 -13.48 8.60 8.79
C LEU A 50 -14.91 8.81 9.29
N LEU A 51 -15.69 9.60 8.56
CA LEU A 51 -17.11 9.80 8.87
C LEU A 51 -17.92 8.54 8.63
N SER A 52 -17.64 7.75 7.59
CA SER A 52 -18.35 6.48 7.35
C SER A 52 -18.24 5.54 8.55
N PHE A 53 -17.07 5.42 9.16
CA PHE A 53 -16.90 4.61 10.40
C PHE A 53 -17.74 5.11 11.59
N ARG A 54 -18.04 6.41 11.64
CA ARG A 54 -18.83 6.99 12.74
C ARG A 54 -20.32 6.86 12.56
N ILE A 55 -20.79 6.84 11.31
CA ILE A 55 -22.22 6.81 11.00
C ILE A 55 -22.76 5.40 10.77
N GLU A 56 -21.90 4.41 10.71
CA GLU A 56 -22.28 3.01 10.59
C GLU A 56 -22.15 2.30 11.95
N ASP A 57 -23.18 1.52 12.29
CA ASP A 57 -23.14 0.55 13.38
C ASP A 57 -22.55 -0.78 12.84
N ASN A 58 -22.01 -1.62 13.74
CA ASN A 58 -21.58 -2.94 13.35
C ASN A 58 -22.76 -3.80 12.94
N PHE A 59 -22.58 -4.62 11.91
CA PHE A 59 -23.56 -5.60 11.44
C PHE A 59 -22.91 -6.97 11.27
N LEU A 60 -23.75 -8.00 11.35
CA LEU A 60 -23.34 -9.39 11.16
C LEU A 60 -23.21 -9.68 9.66
N THR A 61 -22.08 -10.21 9.25
CA THR A 61 -21.88 -10.79 7.90
C THR A 61 -21.62 -12.28 8.05
N GLU A 62 -22.52 -13.10 7.52
CA GLU A 62 -22.37 -14.56 7.51
C GLU A 62 -21.66 -14.98 6.22
N VAL A 63 -20.68 -15.87 6.36
CA VAL A 63 -19.97 -16.49 5.25
C VAL A 63 -19.86 -18.01 5.50
N PRO A 64 -19.66 -18.83 4.47
CA PRO A 64 -19.40 -20.24 4.67
C PRO A 64 -18.24 -20.47 5.64
N GLY A 65 -18.51 -21.12 6.77
CA GLY A 65 -17.52 -21.44 7.79
C GLY A 65 -17.28 -20.38 8.86
N GLY A 66 -18.05 -19.26 8.90
CA GLY A 66 -17.89 -18.26 9.94
C GLY A 66 -18.82 -17.07 9.83
N ALA A 67 -18.65 -16.15 10.77
CA ALA A 67 -19.35 -14.88 10.77
C ALA A 67 -18.41 -13.75 11.21
N PHE A 68 -18.64 -12.57 10.69
CA PHE A 68 -17.90 -11.35 11.04
C PHE A 68 -18.83 -10.27 11.56
N TYR A 69 -18.33 -9.39 12.41
CA TYR A 69 -19.10 -8.30 13.01
C TYR A 69 -18.33 -6.99 12.85
N ASP A 70 -18.59 -6.29 11.77
CA ASP A 70 -17.89 -5.06 11.36
C ASP A 70 -18.89 -4.04 10.80
N LYS A 71 -18.44 -2.84 10.57
CA LYS A 71 -19.22 -1.74 10.00
C LYS A 71 -18.89 -1.43 8.53
N VAL A 72 -17.95 -2.13 7.93
CA VAL A 72 -17.53 -1.95 6.55
C VAL A 72 -17.86 -3.20 5.74
N HIS A 73 -18.67 -3.04 4.71
CA HIS A 73 -18.98 -4.12 3.76
C HIS A 73 -17.74 -4.62 3.05
N LEU A 74 -17.78 -5.87 2.61
CA LEU A 74 -16.74 -6.43 1.75
C LEU A 74 -17.02 -6.08 0.29
N LYS A 75 -15.95 -5.80 -0.46
CA LYS A 75 -16.05 -5.43 -1.87
C LYS A 75 -16.71 -6.52 -2.72
N PHE A 76 -16.42 -7.77 -2.43
CA PHE A 76 -16.89 -8.90 -3.24
C PHE A 76 -18.25 -9.46 -2.81
N GLU A 77 -18.95 -8.79 -1.90
CA GLU A 77 -20.34 -9.16 -1.58
C GLU A 77 -21.21 -9.11 -2.84
N GLY A 78 -21.88 -10.24 -3.15
CA GLY A 78 -22.75 -10.36 -4.31
C GLY A 78 -22.05 -10.37 -5.68
N TYR A 79 -20.72 -10.53 -5.74
CA TYR A 79 -20.03 -10.69 -7.02
C TYR A 79 -20.38 -12.04 -7.66
N THR A 80 -20.61 -12.01 -8.97
CA THR A 80 -20.76 -13.21 -9.81
C THR A 80 -19.49 -13.48 -10.60
N ALA A 81 -19.39 -14.68 -11.19
CA ALA A 81 -18.26 -15.04 -12.05
C ALA A 81 -18.09 -14.05 -13.23
N GLU A 82 -19.21 -13.59 -13.80
CA GLU A 82 -19.23 -12.62 -14.91
C GLU A 82 -18.68 -11.27 -14.46
N ARG A 83 -18.97 -10.86 -13.22
CA ARG A 83 -18.44 -9.61 -12.67
C ARG A 83 -16.94 -9.68 -12.42
N PHE A 84 -16.44 -10.76 -11.85
CA PHE A 84 -14.99 -10.98 -11.69
C PHE A 84 -14.29 -10.98 -13.05
N ALA A 85 -14.84 -11.69 -14.04
CA ALA A 85 -14.28 -11.73 -15.38
C ALA A 85 -14.27 -10.36 -16.05
N LYS A 86 -15.37 -9.59 -15.92
CA LYS A 86 -15.48 -8.23 -16.46
C LYS A 86 -14.48 -7.25 -15.84
N GLU A 87 -14.30 -7.32 -14.52
CA GLU A 87 -13.34 -6.47 -13.79
C GLU A 87 -11.90 -6.98 -13.92
N GLY A 88 -11.69 -8.21 -14.42
CA GLY A 88 -10.37 -8.80 -14.63
C GLY A 88 -9.61 -9.08 -13.32
N ILE A 89 -10.33 -9.37 -12.23
CA ILE A 89 -9.75 -9.60 -10.91
C ILE A 89 -9.67 -11.09 -10.63
N ARG A 90 -8.50 -11.57 -10.19
CA ARG A 90 -8.33 -12.91 -9.64
C ARG A 90 -8.22 -12.82 -8.12
N ALA A 91 -9.20 -13.35 -7.42
CA ALA A 91 -9.27 -13.36 -5.96
C ALA A 91 -9.21 -14.82 -5.44
N VAL A 92 -8.14 -15.15 -4.71
CA VAL A 92 -7.96 -16.47 -4.09
C VAL A 92 -8.80 -16.54 -2.81
N PRO A 93 -9.41 -17.69 -2.45
CA PRO A 93 -10.15 -17.82 -1.21
C PRO A 93 -9.34 -17.36 0.00
N GLY A 94 -9.97 -16.60 0.89
CA GLY A 94 -9.33 -16.01 2.07
C GLY A 94 -8.76 -14.60 1.87
N CYS A 95 -8.79 -14.03 0.66
CA CYS A 95 -8.52 -12.61 0.51
C CYS A 95 -9.70 -11.77 1.03
N VAL A 96 -9.39 -10.68 1.72
CA VAL A 96 -10.37 -9.74 2.26
C VAL A 96 -10.15 -8.38 1.63
N VAL A 97 -11.16 -7.86 0.96
CA VAL A 97 -11.14 -6.51 0.38
C VAL A 97 -12.32 -5.73 0.94
N ARG A 98 -12.06 -4.62 1.61
CA ARG A 98 -13.11 -3.73 2.11
C ARG A 98 -13.69 -2.88 0.98
N ARG A 99 -15.01 -2.67 0.98
CA ARG A 99 -15.68 -1.71 0.10
C ARG A 99 -15.03 -0.33 0.24
N GLY A 100 -14.87 0.37 -0.88
CA GLY A 100 -14.13 1.63 -0.95
C GLY A 100 -12.64 1.45 -1.25
N ALA A 101 -12.16 0.20 -1.37
CA ALA A 101 -10.90 -0.08 -2.03
C ALA A 101 -11.13 -0.28 -3.53
N TYR A 102 -10.23 0.22 -4.37
CA TYR A 102 -10.28 0.02 -5.81
C TYR A 102 -9.15 -0.88 -6.30
N LEU A 103 -9.50 -1.83 -7.14
CA LEU A 103 -8.59 -2.77 -7.79
C LEU A 103 -8.72 -2.57 -9.29
N GLU A 104 -7.64 -2.20 -9.96
CA GLU A 104 -7.61 -2.11 -11.42
C GLU A 104 -7.61 -3.53 -12.06
N PRO A 105 -7.97 -3.65 -13.35
CA PRO A 105 -7.98 -4.94 -14.05
C PRO A 105 -6.64 -5.67 -13.99
N ASN A 106 -6.68 -7.00 -14.06
CA ASN A 106 -5.54 -7.91 -13.96
C ASN A 106 -4.84 -7.92 -12.59
N THR A 107 -5.51 -7.41 -11.54
CA THR A 107 -5.02 -7.53 -10.17
C THR A 107 -5.19 -8.97 -9.67
N ILE A 108 -4.18 -9.49 -9.01
CA ILE A 108 -4.17 -10.83 -8.40
C ILE A 108 -4.05 -10.67 -6.88
N LEU A 109 -5.02 -11.21 -6.16
CA LEU A 109 -5.03 -11.25 -4.69
C LEU A 109 -4.94 -12.70 -4.21
N LEU A 110 -3.86 -13.03 -3.52
CA LEU A 110 -3.79 -14.23 -2.69
C LEU A 110 -4.49 -13.95 -1.34
N PRO A 111 -4.57 -14.91 -0.41
CA PRO A 111 -5.11 -14.63 0.93
C PRO A 111 -4.38 -13.43 1.56
N SER A 112 -5.00 -12.26 1.48
CA SER A 112 -4.40 -10.97 1.80
C SER A 112 -5.48 -9.99 2.25
N PHE A 113 -5.09 -8.81 2.70
CA PHE A 113 -6.03 -7.80 3.16
C PHE A 113 -5.84 -6.47 2.42
N VAL A 114 -6.91 -5.95 1.82
CA VAL A 114 -6.92 -4.62 1.17
C VAL A 114 -7.97 -3.75 1.86
N ASN A 115 -7.52 -2.65 2.47
CA ASN A 115 -8.35 -1.81 3.30
C ASN A 115 -9.03 -0.69 2.49
N ILE A 116 -10.07 -0.09 3.08
CA ILE A 116 -10.85 1.01 2.51
C ILE A 116 -9.97 2.19 2.09
N GLY A 117 -10.27 2.80 0.95
CA GLY A 117 -9.52 3.92 0.38
C GLY A 117 -8.21 3.52 -0.32
N ALA A 118 -7.81 2.25 -0.22
CA ALA A 118 -6.66 1.76 -0.96
C ALA A 118 -6.94 1.73 -2.48
N HIS A 119 -5.89 1.94 -3.25
CA HIS A 119 -5.91 1.79 -4.71
C HIS A 119 -4.80 0.83 -5.11
N VAL A 120 -5.13 -0.19 -5.89
CA VAL A 120 -4.18 -1.18 -6.41
C VAL A 120 -4.22 -1.15 -7.93
N GLY A 121 -3.11 -0.78 -8.54
CA GLY A 121 -2.95 -0.62 -9.98
C GLY A 121 -2.95 -1.94 -10.75
N SER A 122 -3.19 -1.87 -12.05
CA SER A 122 -3.34 -3.02 -12.93
C SER A 122 -2.09 -3.90 -12.97
N GLY A 123 -2.29 -5.21 -13.11
CA GLY A 123 -1.21 -6.19 -13.15
C GLY A 123 -0.48 -6.41 -11.82
N THR A 124 -0.93 -5.76 -10.75
CA THR A 124 -0.33 -5.88 -9.43
C THR A 124 -0.76 -7.15 -8.73
N MET A 125 0.19 -7.81 -8.05
CA MET A 125 -0.06 -8.97 -7.19
C MET A 125 0.09 -8.57 -5.72
N VAL A 126 -0.93 -8.90 -4.94
CA VAL A 126 -0.88 -8.84 -3.47
C VAL A 126 -0.80 -10.28 -2.97
N ASP A 127 0.39 -10.70 -2.56
CA ASP A 127 0.71 -12.09 -2.26
C ASP A 127 0.21 -12.51 -0.87
N THR A 128 0.44 -13.76 -0.51
CA THR A 128 -0.10 -14.43 0.69
C THR A 128 0.26 -13.68 1.97
N TRP A 129 -0.76 -13.35 2.76
CA TRP A 129 -0.67 -12.59 4.01
C TRP A 129 -0.09 -11.17 3.89
N ALA A 130 0.00 -10.64 2.68
CA ALA A 130 0.34 -9.24 2.48
C ALA A 130 -0.85 -8.33 2.82
N THR A 131 -0.55 -7.09 3.17
CA THR A 131 -1.55 -6.09 3.56
C THR A 131 -1.37 -4.80 2.77
N VAL A 132 -2.47 -4.27 2.25
CA VAL A 132 -2.56 -2.91 1.71
C VAL A 132 -3.45 -2.09 2.64
N GLY A 133 -2.84 -1.21 3.41
CA GLY A 133 -3.49 -0.43 4.47
C GLY A 133 -4.44 0.64 3.94
N SER A 134 -5.20 1.24 4.85
CA SER A 134 -6.18 2.28 4.52
C SER A 134 -5.55 3.41 3.73
N CYS A 135 -6.16 3.78 2.61
CA CYS A 135 -5.75 4.88 1.76
C CYS A 135 -4.39 4.70 1.05
N ALA A 136 -3.70 3.56 1.23
CA ALA A 136 -2.44 3.29 0.54
C ALA A 136 -2.65 3.29 -0.98
N GLN A 137 -1.66 3.78 -1.72
CA GLN A 137 -1.70 3.88 -3.17
C GLN A 137 -0.61 3.00 -3.77
N VAL A 138 -1.02 1.95 -4.46
CA VAL A 138 -0.13 1.00 -5.13
C VAL A 138 -0.29 1.15 -6.63
N GLY A 139 0.82 1.30 -7.33
CA GLY A 139 0.89 1.47 -8.77
C GLY A 139 0.65 0.18 -9.54
N LYS A 140 0.98 0.21 -10.84
CA LYS A 140 0.81 -0.90 -11.78
C LYS A 140 1.99 -1.85 -11.73
N ASN A 141 1.74 -3.13 -12.05
CA ASN A 141 2.78 -4.16 -12.15
C ASN A 141 3.66 -4.25 -10.89
N VAL A 142 3.09 -3.97 -9.73
CA VAL A 142 3.78 -4.10 -8.44
C VAL A 142 3.63 -5.54 -7.94
N HIS A 143 4.68 -6.08 -7.35
CA HIS A 143 4.60 -7.32 -6.59
C HIS A 143 4.81 -7.01 -5.11
N ILE A 144 3.76 -7.16 -4.31
CA ILE A 144 3.83 -7.12 -2.86
C ILE A 144 3.96 -8.55 -2.37
N ALA A 145 5.18 -8.97 -2.01
CA ALA A 145 5.49 -10.36 -1.69
C ALA A 145 4.89 -10.81 -0.35
N GLY A 146 4.96 -12.10 -0.08
CA GLY A 146 4.30 -12.74 1.06
C GLY A 146 4.57 -12.07 2.40
N GLY A 147 3.50 -11.73 3.11
CA GLY A 147 3.53 -11.07 4.41
C GLY A 147 4.14 -9.67 4.44
N ALA A 148 4.35 -9.03 3.30
CA ALA A 148 4.75 -7.64 3.27
C ALA A 148 3.59 -6.71 3.62
N GLY A 149 3.85 -5.63 4.35
CA GLY A 149 2.85 -4.67 4.78
C GLY A 149 3.03 -3.30 4.15
N ILE A 150 1.97 -2.81 3.48
CA ILE A 150 1.88 -1.43 3.06
C ILE A 150 0.95 -0.72 4.05
N GLY A 151 1.53 0.15 4.89
CA GLY A 151 0.83 0.76 6.00
C GLY A 151 -0.27 1.72 5.58
N GLY A 152 -1.34 1.73 6.36
CA GLY A 152 -2.43 2.68 6.20
C GLY A 152 -2.13 4.01 6.88
N VAL A 153 -2.46 5.13 6.21
CA VAL A 153 -2.40 6.48 6.79
C VAL A 153 -3.75 7.15 6.63
N LEU A 154 -4.73 6.69 7.38
CA LEU A 154 -6.04 7.32 7.43
C LEU A 154 -6.03 8.55 8.35
N GLU A 155 -5.39 8.42 9.51
CA GLU A 155 -5.17 9.50 10.46
C GLU A 155 -3.67 9.71 10.69
N PRO A 156 -3.22 10.96 10.82
CA PRO A 156 -3.99 12.21 10.71
C PRO A 156 -4.36 12.52 9.26
N VAL A 157 -5.48 13.22 9.07
CA VAL A 157 -6.08 13.47 7.73
C VAL A 157 -5.10 14.18 6.78
N GLN A 158 -4.27 15.10 7.31
CA GLN A 158 -3.30 15.87 6.54
C GLN A 158 -2.06 15.07 6.10
N ALA A 159 -1.79 13.93 6.74
CA ALA A 159 -0.66 13.10 6.34
C ALA A 159 -0.91 12.44 4.97
N GLY A 160 0.11 12.43 4.12
CA GLY A 160 0.08 11.70 2.85
C GLY A 160 -0.04 10.19 3.08
N PRO A 161 -0.72 9.45 2.19
CA PRO A 161 -0.76 7.99 2.27
C PRO A 161 0.59 7.39 1.91
N THR A 162 0.79 6.13 2.30
CA THR A 162 1.91 5.32 1.79
C THR A 162 1.70 5.05 0.30
N ILE A 163 2.76 5.21 -0.48
CA ILE A 163 2.71 5.12 -1.94
C ILE A 163 3.79 4.17 -2.43
N ILE A 164 3.40 3.21 -3.24
CA ILE A 164 4.28 2.37 -4.03
C ILE A 164 4.03 2.72 -5.49
N GLU A 165 5.00 3.31 -6.17
CA GLU A 165 4.86 3.68 -7.58
C GLU A 165 4.94 2.43 -8.48
N ASP A 166 4.79 2.60 -9.79
CA ASP A 166 4.67 1.50 -10.76
C ASP A 166 5.94 0.61 -10.80
N ASN A 167 5.78 -0.64 -11.22
CA ASN A 167 6.86 -1.59 -11.49
C ASN A 167 7.78 -1.90 -10.28
N CYS A 168 7.31 -1.69 -9.05
CA CYS A 168 8.07 -1.98 -7.84
C CYS A 168 7.94 -3.45 -7.41
N PHE A 169 8.99 -3.94 -6.75
CA PHE A 169 8.96 -5.19 -6.00
C PHE A 169 9.16 -4.90 -4.52
N ILE A 170 8.24 -5.36 -3.69
CA ILE A 170 8.31 -5.24 -2.22
C ILE A 170 8.54 -6.64 -1.66
N GLY A 171 9.75 -6.88 -1.17
CA GLY A 171 10.20 -8.18 -0.67
C GLY A 171 9.41 -8.70 0.53
N ALA A 172 9.40 -10.01 0.69
CA ALA A 172 8.64 -10.68 1.75
C ALA A 172 8.96 -10.12 3.14
N ARG A 173 7.91 -9.96 3.97
CA ARG A 173 8.03 -9.45 5.35
C ARG A 173 8.64 -8.04 5.46
N SER A 174 8.66 -7.27 4.38
CA SER A 174 9.01 -5.85 4.44
C SER A 174 7.81 -5.01 4.85
N GLU A 175 8.07 -3.87 5.49
CA GLU A 175 7.04 -2.91 5.88
C GLU A 175 7.35 -1.53 5.27
N VAL A 176 6.39 -0.95 4.57
CA VAL A 176 6.45 0.43 4.07
C VAL A 176 5.28 1.18 4.65
N VAL A 177 5.55 2.08 5.60
CA VAL A 177 4.52 2.71 6.44
C VAL A 177 4.67 4.23 6.53
N GLU A 178 3.76 4.88 7.25
CA GLU A 178 3.86 6.30 7.64
C GLU A 178 3.96 7.30 6.47
N GLY A 179 3.39 6.95 5.31
CA GLY A 179 3.39 7.84 4.15
C GLY A 179 4.71 7.87 3.37
N VAL A 180 5.56 6.87 3.57
CA VAL A 180 6.76 6.67 2.74
C VAL A 180 6.36 6.45 1.29
N ILE A 181 7.13 7.02 0.37
CA ILE A 181 6.96 6.85 -1.07
C ILE A 181 8.10 5.98 -1.59
N VAL A 182 7.76 4.87 -2.24
CA VAL A 182 8.71 4.05 -2.98
C VAL A 182 8.59 4.40 -4.46
N GLY A 183 9.65 4.98 -5.02
CA GLY A 183 9.70 5.43 -6.42
C GLY A 183 9.69 4.27 -7.40
N GLU A 184 9.18 4.56 -8.59
CA GLU A 184 8.97 3.62 -9.68
C GLU A 184 10.17 2.69 -9.94
N GLY A 185 9.89 1.42 -10.27
CA GLY A 185 10.91 0.44 -10.63
C GLY A 185 11.87 0.04 -9.49
N SER A 186 11.55 0.41 -8.24
CA SER A 186 12.41 0.08 -7.11
C SER A 186 12.20 -1.35 -6.63
N VAL A 187 13.28 -1.95 -6.17
CA VAL A 187 13.33 -3.29 -5.59
C VAL A 187 13.67 -3.16 -4.10
N ILE A 188 12.71 -3.48 -3.26
CA ILE A 188 12.90 -3.57 -1.82
C ILE A 188 13.14 -5.04 -1.48
N SER A 189 14.30 -5.36 -0.91
CA SER A 189 14.63 -6.72 -0.48
C SER A 189 13.72 -7.18 0.66
N MET A 190 13.72 -8.47 0.94
CA MET A 190 12.97 -9.01 2.10
C MET A 190 13.45 -8.38 3.41
N GLY A 191 12.50 -8.19 4.36
CA GLY A 191 12.81 -7.73 5.72
C GLY A 191 13.30 -6.29 5.81
N VAL A 192 12.95 -5.43 4.85
CA VAL A 192 13.25 -3.99 4.89
C VAL A 192 12.09 -3.23 5.53
N PHE A 193 12.37 -2.41 6.55
CA PHE A 193 11.38 -1.63 7.28
C PHE A 193 11.55 -0.15 6.99
N LEU A 194 10.56 0.45 6.32
CA LEU A 194 10.56 1.85 5.89
C LEU A 194 9.45 2.64 6.59
N GLY A 195 9.79 3.33 7.65
CA GLY A 195 8.95 4.35 8.27
C GLY A 195 9.49 5.75 7.97
N LYS A 196 8.72 6.77 8.33
CA LYS A 196 9.06 8.18 8.06
C LYS A 196 10.38 8.62 8.71
N SER A 197 10.78 7.99 9.79
CA SER A 197 12.02 8.25 10.53
C SER A 197 13.16 7.28 10.19
N THR A 198 12.91 6.28 9.33
CA THR A 198 13.95 5.34 8.90
C THR A 198 15.02 6.06 8.10
N ARG A 199 16.28 5.92 8.50
CA ARG A 199 17.41 6.43 7.72
C ARG A 199 17.55 5.61 6.44
N ILE A 200 17.57 6.29 5.31
CA ILE A 200 17.81 5.71 3.99
C ILE A 200 19.19 6.19 3.55
N TYR A 201 20.16 5.29 3.58
CA TYR A 201 21.54 5.59 3.20
C TYR A 201 21.79 5.15 1.76
N ASP A 202 22.17 6.08 0.91
CA ASP A 202 22.60 5.77 -0.46
C ASP A 202 24.14 5.57 -0.46
N ARG A 203 24.58 4.31 -0.63
CA ARG A 203 26.01 4.00 -0.58
C ARG A 203 26.79 4.59 -1.77
N THR A 204 26.10 4.97 -2.86
CA THR A 204 26.77 5.53 -4.04
C THR A 204 27.11 7.01 -3.86
N THR A 205 26.32 7.73 -3.05
CA THR A 205 26.52 9.16 -2.77
C THR A 205 27.01 9.44 -1.36
N GLY A 206 26.80 8.49 -0.42
CA GLY A 206 27.05 8.69 1.00
C GLY A 206 25.94 9.52 1.71
N GLU A 207 24.87 9.85 1.02
CA GLU A 207 23.81 10.68 1.56
C GLU A 207 22.79 9.88 2.39
N ILE A 208 22.22 10.54 3.40
CA ILE A 208 21.10 10.02 4.20
C ILE A 208 19.86 10.83 3.89
N SER A 209 18.79 10.14 3.51
CA SER A 209 17.47 10.72 3.26
C SER A 209 16.40 10.03 4.10
N TYR A 210 15.16 10.54 4.03
CA TYR A 210 14.02 10.05 4.79
C TYR A 210 12.74 10.09 3.95
N GLY A 211 11.82 9.17 4.25
CA GLY A 211 10.44 9.22 3.75
C GLY A 211 10.24 8.94 2.26
N ARG A 212 11.31 8.79 1.48
CA ARG A 212 11.22 8.49 0.05
C ARG A 212 12.39 7.64 -0.43
N ILE A 213 12.07 6.55 -1.11
CA ILE A 213 13.02 5.79 -1.92
C ILE A 213 12.97 6.36 -3.34
N PRO A 214 14.09 6.86 -3.89
CA PRO A 214 14.15 7.34 -5.26
C PRO A 214 13.86 6.21 -6.28
N PRO A 215 13.35 6.55 -7.47
CA PRO A 215 13.05 5.55 -8.51
C PRO A 215 14.25 4.65 -8.84
N HIS A 216 13.94 3.41 -9.24
CA HIS A 216 14.91 2.41 -9.70
C HIS A 216 15.99 2.03 -8.67
N SER A 217 15.70 2.20 -7.38
CA SER A 217 16.62 1.86 -6.29
C SER A 217 16.52 0.39 -5.91
N VAL A 218 17.66 -0.26 -5.67
CA VAL A 218 17.74 -1.55 -5.00
C VAL A 218 18.09 -1.31 -3.54
N VAL A 219 17.20 -1.71 -2.64
CA VAL A 219 17.26 -1.41 -1.21
C VAL A 219 17.34 -2.69 -0.41
N VAL A 220 18.28 -2.77 0.51
CA VAL A 220 18.44 -3.89 1.44
C VAL A 220 18.38 -3.41 2.89
N ALA A 221 18.12 -4.33 3.80
CA ALA A 221 18.22 -4.07 5.23
C ALA A 221 19.69 -3.92 5.63
N GLY A 222 19.96 -2.96 6.50
CA GLY A 222 21.30 -2.74 7.03
C GLY A 222 21.27 -1.96 8.34
N ASN A 223 22.41 -1.46 8.75
CA ASN A 223 22.52 -0.61 9.91
C ASN A 223 23.64 0.43 9.72
N LEU A 224 23.54 1.52 10.48
CA LEU A 224 24.55 2.57 10.51
C LEU A 224 25.10 2.67 11.95
N PRO A 225 26.43 2.75 12.11
CA PRO A 225 27.04 2.87 13.44
C PRO A 225 26.66 4.19 14.12
N SER A 226 26.66 4.18 15.45
CA SER A 226 26.61 5.40 16.25
C SER A 226 27.91 6.20 16.09
N LYS A 227 27.87 7.49 16.42
CA LYS A 227 29.06 8.36 16.33
C LYS A 227 30.26 7.87 17.19
N ASP A 228 29.98 7.21 18.31
CA ASP A 228 30.98 6.66 19.23
C ASP A 228 31.30 5.19 18.96
N GLY A 229 30.70 4.57 17.93
CA GLY A 229 30.93 3.19 17.53
C GLY A 229 30.42 2.11 18.50
N LYS A 230 29.70 2.50 19.58
CA LYS A 230 29.27 1.55 20.61
C LYS A 230 28.04 0.71 20.25
N TYR A 231 27.24 1.16 19.30
CA TYR A 231 26.07 0.45 18.78
C TYR A 231 25.81 0.84 17.33
N SER A 232 24.91 0.12 16.69
CA SER A 232 24.41 0.50 15.38
C SER A 232 22.87 0.50 15.39
N LEU A 233 22.29 1.34 14.56
CA LEU A 233 20.85 1.42 14.40
C LEU A 233 20.46 0.98 12.99
N TYR A 234 19.29 0.35 12.90
CA TYR A 234 18.71 -0.06 11.63
C TYR A 234 18.69 1.12 10.63
N ALA A 235 18.96 0.79 9.39
CA ALA A 235 18.83 1.68 8.24
C ALA A 235 18.45 0.87 7.00
N ALA A 236 17.77 1.50 6.07
CA ALA A 236 17.60 0.98 4.73
C ALA A 236 18.78 1.45 3.87
N ILE A 237 19.40 0.55 3.14
CA ILE A 237 20.60 0.87 2.34
C ILE A 237 20.24 0.76 0.86
N ILE A 238 20.35 1.86 0.13
CA ILE A 238 20.33 1.84 -1.33
C ILE A 238 21.69 1.35 -1.80
N VAL A 239 21.73 0.14 -2.35
CA VAL A 239 23.00 -0.50 -2.77
C VAL A 239 23.36 -0.21 -4.19
N LYS A 240 22.37 0.02 -5.06
CA LYS A 240 22.56 0.45 -6.45
C LYS A 240 21.29 1.05 -7.04
N ARG A 241 21.42 1.69 -8.19
CA ARG A 241 20.33 2.07 -9.09
C ARG A 241 20.36 1.18 -10.30
N VAL A 242 19.19 0.74 -10.77
CA VAL A 242 19.07 -0.13 -11.94
C VAL A 242 18.16 0.52 -12.96
N ASP A 243 18.51 0.40 -14.24
CA ASP A 243 17.63 0.82 -15.32
C ASP A 243 16.59 -0.29 -15.63
N GLU A 244 15.53 0.07 -16.37
CA GLU A 244 14.48 -0.87 -16.77
C GLU A 244 15.03 -2.06 -17.58
N ARG A 245 16.11 -1.86 -18.36
CA ARG A 245 16.73 -2.90 -19.18
C ARG A 245 17.43 -3.93 -18.30
N THR A 246 18.02 -3.49 -17.21
CA THR A 246 18.67 -4.38 -16.23
C THR A 246 17.62 -5.19 -15.46
N LEU A 247 16.53 -4.54 -15.01
CA LEU A 247 15.42 -5.23 -14.33
C LEU A 247 14.77 -6.31 -15.22
N SER A 248 14.66 -6.09 -16.51
CA SER A 248 14.06 -7.05 -17.46
C SER A 248 14.98 -8.21 -17.82
N LYS A 249 16.29 -8.06 -17.71
CA LYS A 249 17.29 -9.04 -18.14
C LYS A 249 17.86 -9.90 -17.01
N VAL A 250 17.89 -9.35 -15.81
CA VAL A 250 18.45 -10.01 -14.64
C VAL A 250 17.30 -10.43 -13.73
N GLY A 251 17.22 -11.72 -13.41
CA GLY A 251 16.24 -12.19 -12.44
C GLY A 251 16.40 -11.46 -11.10
N LEU A 252 15.30 -11.18 -10.43
CA LEU A 252 15.28 -10.41 -9.17
C LEU A 252 16.27 -10.94 -8.13
N ASN A 253 16.34 -12.27 -7.95
CA ASN A 253 17.25 -12.91 -7.01
C ASN A 253 18.72 -12.72 -7.41
N GLU A 254 19.01 -12.74 -8.69
CA GLU A 254 20.34 -12.48 -9.21
C GLU A 254 20.76 -11.02 -8.96
N LEU A 255 19.83 -10.09 -9.18
CA LEU A 255 20.05 -8.68 -8.90
C LEU A 255 20.39 -8.42 -7.42
N LEU A 256 19.66 -9.07 -6.51
CA LEU A 256 19.89 -8.97 -5.07
C LEU A 256 21.20 -9.64 -4.65
N ARG A 257 21.55 -10.78 -5.26
CA ARG A 257 22.82 -11.46 -5.01
C ARG A 257 24.02 -10.60 -5.44
N GLN A 258 24.00 -10.09 -6.66
CA GLN A 258 25.05 -9.19 -7.16
C GLN A 258 25.22 -7.95 -6.29
N ALA A 259 24.11 -7.39 -5.79
CA ALA A 259 24.16 -6.25 -4.90
C ALA A 259 24.84 -6.56 -3.56
N GLN A 260 24.81 -7.82 -3.09
CA GLN A 260 25.51 -8.26 -1.87
C GLN A 260 26.98 -8.59 -2.15
N GLU A 261 27.30 -9.22 -3.26
CA GLU A 261 28.68 -9.57 -3.66
C GLU A 261 29.55 -8.32 -3.85
N GLU A 262 29.02 -7.27 -4.44
CA GLU A 262 29.72 -5.99 -4.60
C GLU A 262 30.07 -5.29 -3.27
N VAL A 263 29.54 -5.76 -2.14
CA VAL A 263 29.85 -5.23 -0.79
C VAL A 263 31.13 -5.86 -0.21
N HIS A 264 31.53 -7.05 -0.70
CA HIS A 264 32.64 -7.84 -0.18
C HIS A 264 33.89 -7.81 -1.07
N GLY A 265 33.85 -7.10 -2.17
CA GLY A 265 35.01 -6.81 -3.04
C GLY A 265 35.53 -5.41 -2.79
#